data_23687958544b6235c062b6e988762ac3
#
_entry.id   23687958544b6235c062b6e988762ac3
#
_cell.length_a   1.000
_cell.length_b   1.000
_cell.length_c   1.000
_cell.angle_alpha   90.00
_cell.angle_beta   90.00
_cell.angle_gamma   90.00
#
_symmetry.space_group_name_H-M   'P 1'
#
loop_
_entity.id
_entity.type
_entity.pdbx_description
1 polymer ?
#
loop_
_entity_poly.entity_id
_entity_poly.type
_entity_poly.pdbx_seq_one_letter_code
_entity_poly.pdbx_strand_id
1 'polypeptide(L)'
;MLRGRWIGMLVLCLVVAGVFAWLGQWQLERAIETDPPPAGATEQVRPLTDVVEPGQYLPEPLVGQKVETTGTWIPDDFLIVSSRFNDDVEGYWVTGQLRVAERTSIAVAIGWTADRAVADAAVAELNEGDAEASIVGRVISDEGPSLPPKDDPQRMDRMSTCLLYTSPSPRD
;
A
#
# COMPACT_ATOMS: atom_id res chain seq x y z
N MET A 1 -22.25 38.25 46.51
CA MET A 1 -22.61 39.04 45.28
C MET A 1 -21.68 38.59 44.16
N LEU A 2 -22.18 37.82 43.23
CA LEU A 2 -21.45 37.45 42.02
C LEU A 2 -21.28 38.69 41.13
N ARG A 3 -20.05 39.17 40.98
CA ARG A 3 -19.73 40.28 40.07
C ARG A 3 -20.03 39.86 38.65
N GLY A 4 -20.74 40.68 37.85
CA GLY A 4 -21.13 40.36 36.46
C GLY A 4 -19.99 39.88 35.58
N ARG A 5 -18.74 40.29 35.86
CA ARG A 5 -17.53 39.80 35.18
C ARG A 5 -17.27 38.30 35.37
N TRP A 6 -17.58 37.73 36.54
CA TRP A 6 -17.42 36.29 36.82
C TRP A 6 -18.49 35.46 36.14
N ILE A 7 -19.74 36.02 36.05
CA ILE A 7 -20.82 35.39 35.29
C ILE A 7 -20.48 35.36 33.79
N GLY A 8 -19.97 36.46 33.25
CA GLY A 8 -19.52 36.51 31.85
C GLY A 8 -18.40 35.52 31.54
N MET A 9 -17.44 35.39 32.45
CA MET A 9 -16.34 34.43 32.29
C MET A 9 -16.82 32.97 32.39
N LEU A 10 -17.77 32.66 33.28
CA LEU A 10 -18.40 31.34 33.39
C LEU A 10 -19.14 30.98 32.09
N VAL A 11 -19.94 31.91 31.56
CA VAL A 11 -20.67 31.71 30.30
C VAL A 11 -19.71 31.48 29.15
N LEU A 12 -18.61 32.23 29.06
CA LEU A 12 -17.58 32.02 28.05
C LEU A 12 -16.97 30.64 28.15
N CYS A 13 -16.61 30.20 29.37
CA CYS A 13 -16.05 28.84 29.56
C CYS A 13 -17.04 27.74 29.15
N LEU A 14 -18.33 27.92 29.45
CA LEU A 14 -19.37 26.94 29.05
C LEU A 14 -19.56 26.90 27.55
N VAL A 15 -19.51 28.03 26.86
CA VAL A 15 -19.58 28.08 25.40
C VAL A 15 -18.39 27.37 24.76
N VAL A 16 -17.18 27.68 25.25
CA VAL A 16 -15.95 27.03 24.77
C VAL A 16 -16.00 25.50 25.02
N ALA A 17 -16.42 25.08 26.21
CA ALA A 17 -16.56 23.66 26.52
C ALA A 17 -17.60 22.98 25.61
N GLY A 18 -18.72 23.63 25.32
CA GLY A 18 -19.75 23.14 24.39
C GLY A 18 -19.22 22.97 22.97
N VAL A 19 -18.43 23.93 22.49
CA VAL A 19 -17.79 23.85 21.16
C VAL A 19 -16.83 22.67 21.09
N PHE A 20 -15.99 22.48 22.11
CA PHE A 20 -15.07 21.33 22.16
C PHE A 20 -15.80 20.00 22.28
N ALA A 21 -16.86 19.92 23.06
CA ALA A 21 -17.68 18.73 23.17
C ALA A 21 -18.34 18.36 21.82
N TRP A 22 -18.86 19.35 21.11
CA TRP A 22 -19.45 19.15 19.78
C TRP A 22 -18.41 18.71 18.75
N LEU A 23 -17.21 19.36 18.73
CA LEU A 23 -16.08 18.94 17.87
C LEU A 23 -15.61 17.52 18.19
N GLY A 24 -15.53 17.17 19.48
CA GLY A 24 -15.15 15.81 19.92
C GLY A 24 -16.16 14.77 19.47
N GLN A 25 -17.45 15.05 19.58
CA GLN A 25 -18.51 14.17 19.10
C GLN A 25 -18.46 14.02 17.57
N TRP A 26 -18.26 15.08 16.83
CA TRP A 26 -18.13 15.04 15.38
C TRP A 26 -16.90 14.18 14.93
N GLN A 27 -15.77 14.31 15.63
CA GLN A 27 -14.58 13.47 15.38
C GLN A 27 -14.85 11.98 15.69
N LEU A 28 -15.57 11.71 16.77
CA LEU A 28 -15.91 10.35 17.16
C LEU A 28 -16.90 9.70 16.18
N GLU A 29 -17.92 10.43 15.73
CA GLU A 29 -18.85 9.95 14.69
C GLU A 29 -18.10 9.60 13.40
N ARG A 30 -17.17 10.43 12.98
CA ARG A 30 -16.36 10.18 11.79
C ARG A 30 -15.39 8.99 11.95
N ALA A 31 -14.89 8.74 13.16
CA ALA A 31 -14.07 7.55 13.47
C ALA A 31 -14.90 6.25 13.52
N ILE A 32 -16.19 6.34 13.88
CA ILE A 32 -17.10 5.19 13.97
C ILE A 32 -17.74 4.86 12.61
N GLU A 33 -17.87 5.84 11.70
CA GLU A 33 -18.37 5.61 10.34
C GLU A 33 -17.45 4.70 9.50
N THR A 34 -16.21 4.51 9.94
CA THR A 34 -15.32 3.47 9.41
C THR A 34 -15.58 2.17 10.18
N ASP A 35 -16.74 1.55 9.98
CA ASP A 35 -17.00 0.20 10.51
C ASP A 35 -15.89 -0.72 9.99
N PRO A 36 -15.06 -1.31 10.86
CA PRO A 36 -14.05 -2.25 10.40
C PRO A 36 -14.79 -3.40 9.70
N PRO A 37 -14.31 -3.84 8.53
CA PRO A 37 -14.95 -4.94 7.83
C PRO A 37 -15.08 -6.13 8.79
N PRO A 38 -16.17 -6.89 8.72
CA PRO A 38 -16.38 -8.06 9.59
C PRO A 38 -15.13 -8.94 9.60
N ALA A 39 -14.77 -9.48 10.74
CA ALA A 39 -13.62 -10.36 10.87
C ALA A 39 -13.68 -11.47 9.81
N GLY A 40 -12.67 -11.57 8.96
CA GLY A 40 -12.62 -12.51 7.85
C GLY A 40 -13.23 -12.03 6.53
N ALA A 41 -13.76 -10.83 6.43
CA ALA A 41 -14.30 -10.30 5.17
C ALA A 41 -13.25 -10.23 4.06
N THR A 42 -11.98 -9.96 4.42
CA THR A 42 -10.84 -9.89 3.49
C THR A 42 -10.21 -11.25 3.17
N GLU A 43 -10.68 -12.34 3.78
CA GLU A 43 -10.13 -13.69 3.58
C GLU A 43 -10.71 -14.39 2.34
N GLN A 44 -11.86 -13.96 1.85
CA GLN A 44 -12.43 -14.49 0.63
C GLN A 44 -11.60 -14.01 -0.58
N VAL A 45 -11.14 -14.95 -1.39
CA VAL A 45 -10.43 -14.63 -2.64
C VAL A 45 -11.44 -14.05 -3.64
N ARG A 46 -11.12 -12.89 -4.19
CA ARG A 46 -11.95 -12.19 -5.19
C ARG A 46 -11.10 -11.91 -6.44
N PRO A 47 -11.71 -11.83 -7.62
CA PRO A 47 -11.02 -11.33 -8.80
C PRO A 47 -10.44 -9.93 -8.54
N LEU A 48 -9.20 -9.66 -8.96
CA LEU A 48 -8.55 -8.36 -8.77
C LEU A 48 -9.40 -7.21 -9.33
N THR A 49 -10.04 -7.43 -10.46
CA THR A 49 -10.91 -6.44 -11.15
C THR A 49 -12.12 -6.01 -10.34
N ASP A 50 -12.55 -6.82 -9.37
CA ASP A 50 -13.70 -6.53 -8.51
C ASP A 50 -13.30 -5.70 -7.27
N VAL A 51 -12.00 -5.54 -7.05
CA VAL A 51 -11.44 -4.91 -5.84
C VAL A 51 -10.68 -3.63 -6.18
N VAL A 52 -9.98 -3.61 -7.31
CA VAL A 52 -9.08 -2.52 -7.69
C VAL A 52 -9.48 -1.97 -9.06
N GLU A 53 -9.67 -0.65 -9.13
CA GLU A 53 -9.83 0.07 -10.39
C GLU A 53 -8.50 0.72 -10.78
N PRO A 54 -8.06 0.58 -12.05
CA PRO A 54 -6.81 1.19 -12.51
C PRO A 54 -6.78 2.70 -12.30
N GLY A 55 -5.71 3.21 -11.68
CA GLY A 55 -5.52 4.64 -11.43
C GLY A 55 -6.36 5.22 -10.30
N GLN A 56 -7.12 4.41 -9.57
CA GLN A 56 -7.88 4.82 -8.41
C GLN A 56 -7.15 4.46 -7.11
N TYR A 57 -7.42 5.26 -6.08
CA TYR A 57 -6.95 4.97 -4.73
C TYR A 57 -7.69 3.76 -4.16
N LEU A 58 -6.97 2.84 -3.52
CA LEU A 58 -7.56 1.69 -2.85
C LEU A 58 -8.31 2.14 -1.58
N PRO A 59 -9.63 1.92 -1.47
CA PRO A 59 -10.37 2.25 -0.26
C PRO A 59 -9.85 1.48 0.96
N GLU A 60 -9.76 2.14 2.11
CA GLU A 60 -9.23 1.55 3.35
C GLU A 60 -9.88 0.20 3.74
N PRO A 61 -11.20 -0.01 3.61
CA PRO A 61 -11.83 -1.30 3.91
C PRO A 61 -11.38 -2.46 3.02
N LEU A 62 -10.79 -2.17 1.85
CA LEU A 62 -10.29 -3.18 0.89
C LEU A 62 -8.79 -3.45 1.05
N VAL A 63 -8.09 -2.71 1.90
CA VAL A 63 -6.68 -2.98 2.21
C VAL A 63 -6.58 -4.34 2.91
N GLY A 64 -5.69 -5.21 2.41
CA GLY A 64 -5.56 -6.57 2.90
C GLY A 64 -6.51 -7.60 2.26
N GLN A 65 -7.42 -7.18 1.37
CA GLN A 65 -8.31 -8.10 0.64
C GLN A 65 -7.49 -9.11 -0.15
N LYS A 66 -7.83 -10.40 -0.03
CA LYS A 66 -7.27 -11.45 -0.88
C LYS A 66 -7.85 -11.35 -2.28
N VAL A 67 -6.97 -11.34 -3.26
CA VAL A 67 -7.33 -11.29 -4.68
C VAL A 67 -6.59 -12.35 -5.47
N GLU A 68 -7.18 -12.73 -6.59
CA GLU A 68 -6.56 -13.57 -7.61
C GLU A 68 -6.51 -12.83 -8.94
N THR A 69 -5.47 -13.05 -9.71
CA THR A 69 -5.34 -12.55 -11.06
C THR A 69 -4.35 -13.38 -11.85
N THR A 70 -4.46 -13.29 -13.16
CA THR A 70 -3.50 -13.87 -14.12
C THR A 70 -2.89 -12.74 -14.95
N GLY A 71 -1.68 -12.95 -15.41
CA GLY A 71 -1.01 -11.95 -16.25
C GLY A 71 0.32 -12.43 -16.77
N THR A 72 1.06 -11.50 -17.35
CA THR A 72 2.38 -11.75 -17.92
C THR A 72 3.39 -10.85 -17.24
N TRP A 73 4.45 -11.42 -16.69
CA TRP A 73 5.56 -10.65 -16.13
C TRP A 73 6.22 -9.79 -17.22
N ILE A 74 6.58 -8.59 -16.84
CA ILE A 74 7.36 -7.70 -17.69
C ILE A 74 8.84 -8.02 -17.43
N PRO A 75 9.59 -8.55 -18.41
CA PRO A 75 11.00 -8.84 -18.25
C PRO A 75 11.79 -7.57 -17.90
N ASP A 76 12.88 -7.74 -17.15
CA ASP A 76 13.78 -6.68 -16.70
C ASP A 76 13.15 -5.64 -15.72
N ASP A 77 11.88 -5.82 -15.32
CA ASP A 77 11.19 -4.96 -14.35
C ASP A 77 11.12 -5.57 -12.93
N PHE A 78 11.94 -6.58 -12.66
CA PHE A 78 12.07 -7.12 -11.31
C PHE A 78 13.02 -6.27 -10.47
N LEU A 79 12.54 -5.87 -9.28
CA LEU A 79 13.24 -4.97 -8.36
C LEU A 79 13.25 -5.54 -6.95
N ILE A 80 14.16 -5.01 -6.13
CA ILE A 80 14.27 -5.35 -4.71
C ILE A 80 13.81 -4.16 -3.89
N VAL A 81 12.90 -4.39 -2.95
CA VAL A 81 12.47 -3.36 -1.99
C VAL A 81 13.06 -3.67 -0.64
N SER A 82 13.88 -2.74 -0.13
CA SER A 82 14.58 -2.87 1.16
C SER A 82 13.69 -2.48 2.34
N SER A 83 14.22 -2.69 3.55
CA SER A 83 13.56 -2.34 4.83
C SER A 83 12.20 -2.99 4.99
N ARG A 84 12.12 -4.29 4.65
CA ARG A 84 10.93 -5.11 4.81
C ARG A 84 11.10 -6.08 5.96
N PHE A 85 10.18 -6.02 6.92
CA PHE A 85 10.24 -6.82 8.12
C PHE A 85 9.33 -8.04 8.01
N ASN A 86 9.85 -9.19 8.44
CA ASN A 86 9.09 -10.42 8.64
C ASN A 86 9.53 -11.01 9.98
N ASP A 87 8.60 -11.17 10.94
CA ASP A 87 8.87 -11.61 12.31
C ASP A 87 10.04 -10.82 12.96
N ASP A 88 9.99 -9.49 12.89
CA ASP A 88 10.99 -8.53 13.40
C ASP A 88 12.40 -8.65 12.75
N VAL A 89 12.56 -9.46 11.73
CA VAL A 89 13.79 -9.54 10.94
C VAL A 89 13.70 -8.63 9.74
N GLU A 90 14.65 -7.69 9.62
CA GLU A 90 14.75 -6.83 8.45
C GLU A 90 15.27 -7.61 7.23
N GLY A 91 14.68 -7.35 6.06
CA GLY A 91 15.04 -8.01 4.82
C GLY A 91 14.54 -7.26 3.59
N TYR A 92 14.29 -8.01 2.55
CA TYR A 92 14.01 -7.52 1.21
C TYR A 92 12.79 -8.22 0.62
N TRP A 93 11.93 -7.46 -0.07
CA TRP A 93 10.98 -8.03 -1.01
C TRP A 93 11.60 -8.10 -2.40
N VAL A 94 11.42 -9.23 -3.06
CA VAL A 94 11.58 -9.34 -4.51
C VAL A 94 10.24 -8.98 -5.14
N THR A 95 10.24 -8.00 -6.03
CA THR A 95 9.03 -7.47 -6.66
C THR A 95 9.14 -7.52 -8.16
N GLY A 96 8.02 -7.59 -8.85
CA GLY A 96 7.95 -7.52 -10.30
C GLY A 96 6.68 -6.82 -10.76
N GLN A 97 6.65 -6.44 -12.02
CA GLN A 97 5.49 -5.87 -12.67
C GLN A 97 4.76 -6.95 -13.48
N LEU A 98 3.50 -7.20 -13.12
CA LEU A 98 2.61 -8.14 -13.81
C LEU A 98 1.62 -7.37 -14.69
N ARG A 99 1.66 -7.60 -15.99
CA ARG A 99 0.68 -7.07 -16.93
C ARG A 99 -0.58 -7.92 -16.88
N VAL A 100 -1.67 -7.35 -16.38
CA VAL A 100 -2.97 -8.01 -16.20
C VAL A 100 -3.97 -7.69 -17.33
N ALA A 101 -3.73 -6.61 -18.07
CA ALA A 101 -4.50 -6.25 -19.27
C ALA A 101 -3.60 -5.46 -20.23
N GLU A 102 -4.08 -5.17 -21.44
CA GLU A 102 -3.32 -4.53 -22.53
C GLU A 102 -2.57 -3.26 -22.09
N ARG A 103 -3.18 -2.45 -21.23
CA ARG A 103 -2.62 -1.18 -20.73
C ARG A 103 -2.61 -1.07 -19.20
N THR A 104 -2.69 -2.21 -18.52
CA THR A 104 -2.79 -2.24 -17.05
C THR A 104 -1.78 -3.24 -16.51
N SER A 105 -0.94 -2.76 -15.60
CA SER A 105 0.00 -3.59 -14.86
C SER A 105 -0.13 -3.31 -13.38
N ILE A 106 0.26 -4.27 -12.56
CA ILE A 106 0.30 -4.18 -11.11
C ILE A 106 1.70 -4.51 -10.61
N ALA A 107 2.10 -3.87 -9.52
CA ALA A 107 3.29 -4.23 -8.78
C ALA A 107 2.97 -5.38 -7.83
N VAL A 108 3.79 -6.42 -7.83
CA VAL A 108 3.59 -7.63 -7.01
C VAL A 108 4.84 -7.91 -6.20
N ALA A 109 4.68 -8.04 -4.87
CA ALA A 109 5.72 -8.62 -4.01
C ALA A 109 5.63 -10.15 -4.13
N ILE A 110 6.67 -10.76 -4.69
CA ILE A 110 6.72 -12.19 -5.04
C ILE A 110 7.21 -13.00 -3.85
N GLY A 111 8.18 -12.46 -3.11
CA GLY A 111 8.76 -13.14 -1.96
C GLY A 111 9.56 -12.21 -1.07
N TRP A 112 9.93 -12.73 0.13
CA TRP A 112 10.76 -12.04 1.11
C TRP A 112 11.99 -12.89 1.46
N THR A 113 13.11 -12.22 1.67
CA THR A 113 14.34 -12.84 2.21
C THR A 113 15.10 -11.84 3.07
N ALA A 114 15.80 -12.33 4.10
CA ALA A 114 16.70 -11.51 4.91
C ALA A 114 18.04 -11.23 4.21
N ASP A 115 18.41 -12.03 3.20
CA ASP A 115 19.70 -11.95 2.53
C ASP A 115 19.58 -11.28 1.17
N ARG A 116 20.35 -10.20 0.97
CA ARG A 116 20.40 -9.46 -0.28
C ARG A 116 20.88 -10.30 -1.46
N ALA A 117 21.86 -11.16 -1.27
CA ALA A 117 22.40 -11.99 -2.35
C ALA A 117 21.38 -13.02 -2.83
N VAL A 118 20.52 -13.51 -1.93
CA VAL A 118 19.38 -14.38 -2.28
C VAL A 118 18.34 -13.61 -3.06
N ALA A 119 18.06 -12.35 -2.69
CA ALA A 119 17.15 -11.50 -3.44
C ALA A 119 17.66 -11.21 -4.86
N ASP A 120 18.96 -10.87 -5.00
CA ASP A 120 19.60 -10.64 -6.30
C ASP A 120 19.55 -11.89 -7.20
N ALA A 121 19.81 -13.05 -6.64
CA ALA A 121 19.73 -14.34 -7.36
C ALA A 121 18.28 -14.64 -7.82
N ALA A 122 17.29 -14.38 -6.96
CA ALA A 122 15.88 -14.56 -7.31
C ALA A 122 15.44 -13.61 -8.45
N VAL A 123 15.90 -12.35 -8.45
CA VAL A 123 15.64 -11.41 -9.55
C VAL A 123 16.23 -11.94 -10.87
N ALA A 124 17.46 -12.48 -10.84
CA ALA A 124 18.09 -13.05 -12.04
C ALA A 124 17.31 -14.26 -12.57
N GLU A 125 16.89 -15.17 -11.68
CA GLU A 125 16.09 -16.35 -12.04
C GLU A 125 14.73 -15.96 -12.63
N LEU A 126 14.05 -14.97 -12.05
CA LEU A 126 12.75 -14.50 -12.54
C LEU A 126 12.83 -13.85 -13.92
N ASN A 127 13.94 -13.18 -14.26
CA ASN A 127 14.17 -12.62 -15.58
C ASN A 127 14.36 -13.70 -16.66
N GLU A 128 14.77 -14.90 -16.27
CA GLU A 128 14.95 -16.07 -17.17
C GLU A 128 13.72 -17.00 -17.19
N GLY A 129 12.77 -16.77 -16.28
CA GLY A 129 11.61 -17.62 -16.03
C GLY A 129 10.45 -17.45 -17.01
N ASP A 130 9.38 -18.19 -16.72
CA ASP A 130 8.13 -18.09 -17.49
C ASP A 130 7.47 -16.73 -17.31
N ALA A 131 7.03 -16.16 -18.43
CA ALA A 131 6.37 -14.86 -18.42
C ALA A 131 4.93 -14.93 -17.88
N GLU A 132 4.19 -16.03 -18.08
CA GLU A 132 2.82 -16.17 -17.61
C GLU A 132 2.75 -16.56 -16.13
N ALA A 133 1.89 -15.89 -15.38
CA ALA A 133 1.68 -16.15 -13.97
C ALA A 133 0.22 -16.08 -13.57
N SER A 134 -0.15 -16.95 -12.62
CA SER A 134 -1.40 -16.88 -11.87
C SER A 134 -1.04 -16.66 -10.41
N ILE A 135 -1.50 -15.56 -9.84
CA ILE A 135 -1.16 -15.17 -8.48
C ILE A 135 -2.40 -15.05 -7.61
N VAL A 136 -2.22 -15.39 -6.34
CA VAL A 136 -3.15 -15.10 -5.25
C VAL A 136 -2.37 -14.33 -4.19
N GLY A 137 -2.86 -13.15 -3.83
CA GLY A 137 -2.16 -12.27 -2.91
C GLY A 137 -3.09 -11.35 -2.15
N ARG A 138 -2.53 -10.43 -1.39
CA ARG A 138 -3.29 -9.36 -0.71
C ARG A 138 -3.00 -8.03 -1.34
N VAL A 139 -4.05 -7.24 -1.55
CA VAL A 139 -3.91 -5.87 -2.03
C VAL A 139 -3.45 -4.98 -0.88
N ILE A 140 -2.42 -4.20 -1.13
CA ILE A 140 -1.91 -3.17 -0.21
C ILE A 140 -1.98 -1.80 -0.88
N SER A 141 -2.02 -0.75 -0.07
CA SER A 141 -1.97 0.62 -0.58
C SER A 141 -0.60 0.94 -1.19
N ASP A 142 -0.59 1.83 -2.17
CA ASP A 142 0.64 2.43 -2.70
C ASP A 142 1.37 3.18 -1.58
N GLU A 143 2.67 2.93 -1.43
CA GLU A 143 3.51 3.57 -0.41
C GLU A 143 4.05 4.94 -0.86
N GLY A 144 3.65 5.38 -2.03
CA GLY A 144 4.05 6.65 -2.62
C GLY A 144 5.38 6.60 -3.37
N PRO A 145 5.72 7.67 -4.07
CA PRO A 145 6.88 7.71 -4.95
C PRO A 145 8.20 7.58 -4.16
N SER A 146 9.10 6.76 -4.69
CA SER A 146 10.47 6.60 -4.22
C SER A 146 11.39 6.52 -5.45
N LEU A 147 12.58 7.05 -5.37
CA LEU A 147 13.58 6.94 -6.41
C LEU A 147 14.65 5.95 -5.95
N PRO A 148 15.09 5.04 -6.82
CA PRO A 148 16.20 4.16 -6.50
C PRO A 148 17.48 4.97 -6.26
N PRO A 149 18.35 4.54 -5.34
CA PRO A 149 19.66 5.14 -5.15
C PRO A 149 20.49 5.05 -6.44
N LYS A 150 21.33 6.06 -6.69
CA LYS A 150 22.17 6.09 -7.89
C LYS A 150 23.21 4.97 -7.96
N ASP A 151 23.62 4.48 -6.80
CA ASP A 151 24.58 3.39 -6.61
C ASP A 151 23.95 2.00 -6.68
N ASP A 152 22.62 1.91 -6.59
CA ASP A 152 21.90 0.64 -6.65
C ASP A 152 20.53 0.83 -7.33
N PRO A 153 20.48 0.89 -8.67
CA PRO A 153 19.26 1.18 -9.43
C PRO A 153 18.21 0.06 -9.34
N GLN A 154 18.57 -1.13 -8.88
CA GLN A 154 17.63 -2.24 -8.69
C GLN A 154 17.00 -2.26 -7.30
N ARG A 155 17.44 -1.38 -6.39
CA ARG A 155 16.90 -1.29 -5.04
C ARG A 155 15.95 -0.12 -4.91
N MET A 156 14.82 -0.36 -4.28
CA MET A 156 13.86 0.65 -3.85
C MET A 156 13.64 0.58 -2.35
N ASP A 157 13.24 1.69 -1.75
CA ASP A 157 12.87 1.75 -0.33
C ASP A 157 11.36 1.61 -0.12
N ARG A 158 10.58 1.77 -1.18
CA ARG A 158 9.11 1.70 -1.17
C ARG A 158 8.59 1.00 -2.40
N MET A 159 7.48 0.31 -2.24
CA MET A 159 6.75 -0.27 -3.36
C MET A 159 5.90 0.82 -4.00
N SER A 160 6.37 1.38 -5.10
CA SER A 160 5.72 2.46 -5.84
C SER A 160 5.37 2.02 -7.25
N THR A 161 4.10 2.14 -7.60
CA THR A 161 3.62 1.86 -8.96
C THR A 161 4.17 2.86 -9.98
N CYS A 162 4.44 4.10 -9.58
CA CYS A 162 4.96 5.15 -10.48
C CYS A 162 6.35 4.85 -11.01
N LEU A 163 7.22 4.18 -10.25
CA LEU A 163 8.59 3.87 -10.68
C LEU A 163 8.69 2.61 -11.53
N LEU A 164 7.79 1.66 -11.33
CA LEU A 164 7.65 0.52 -12.25
C LEU A 164 7.20 0.95 -13.65
N TYR A 165 6.53 2.12 -13.76
CA TYR A 165 6.13 2.73 -15.04
C TYR A 165 7.23 3.58 -15.71
N THR A 166 8.21 4.04 -14.96
CA THR A 166 9.27 4.96 -15.45
C THR A 166 10.63 4.32 -15.57
N SER A 167 10.75 3.03 -15.27
CA SER A 167 11.96 2.28 -15.59
C SER A 167 12.17 2.35 -17.12
N PRO A 168 13.22 3.00 -17.64
CA PRO A 168 13.44 3.09 -19.07
C PRO A 168 13.60 1.66 -19.59
N SER A 169 12.69 1.27 -20.48
CA SER A 169 12.85 0.03 -21.21
C SER A 169 14.25 0.02 -21.85
N PRO A 170 15.03 -1.06 -21.74
CA PRO A 170 16.37 -1.13 -22.34
C PRO A 170 16.40 -1.01 -23.88
N ARG A 171 15.32 -0.58 -24.50
CA ARG A 171 15.12 -0.55 -25.96
C ARG A 171 14.91 0.84 -26.58
N ASP A 172 15.24 1.92 -25.84
CA ASP A 172 15.32 3.26 -26.45
C ASP A 172 16.77 3.73 -26.58
#